data_2411148204aa2b5888c9e43f3987ee29
#
_entry.id   2411148204aa2b5888c9e43f3987ee29
#
_cell.length_a   1.000
_cell.length_b   1.000
_cell.length_c   1.000
_cell.angle_alpha   90.00
_cell.angle_beta   90.00
_cell.angle_gamma   90.00
#
_symmetry.space_group_name_H-M   'P 1'
#
loop_
_entity.id
_entity.type
_entity.pdbx_description
1 polymer ?
#
loop_
_entity_poly.entity_id
_entity_poly.type
_entity_poly.pdbx_seq_one_letter_code
_entity_poly.pdbx_strand_id
1 'polypeptide(L)'
;CKQEDADMVFRNLERAEDLSRDAMLAGIDWRWETFPEFLDVIDELPKGINYAGYIGHSALRTYVMGERAFSDAAGEDDVRSMQGLVKQAVQAGAIGFSTSRTFNHLTADDRPVASRIAEWNEVRAIVNAVGETGKGLFEIAGEAPGRDPERIAEYHGRLRDLAVESGVPQTWGMFSVRAAPDLW
;
A
#
# COMPACT_ATOMS: atom_id res chain seq x y z
N CYS A 1 -4.83 -5.88 10.94
CA CYS A 1 -4.00 -5.15 11.93
C CYS A 1 -4.54 -5.43 13.33
N LYS A 2 -3.68 -5.81 14.26
CA LYS A 2 -4.08 -6.01 15.64
C LYS A 2 -4.31 -4.69 16.36
N GLN A 3 -5.25 -4.65 17.29
CA GLN A 3 -5.51 -3.45 18.09
C GLN A 3 -4.27 -3.02 18.90
N GLU A 4 -3.49 -3.96 19.39
CA GLU A 4 -2.24 -3.70 20.13
C GLU A 4 -1.17 -3.02 19.25
N ASP A 5 -1.26 -3.20 17.92
CA ASP A 5 -0.36 -2.61 16.94
C ASP A 5 -0.91 -1.30 16.31
N ALA A 6 -2.02 -0.77 16.83
CA ALA A 6 -2.69 0.42 16.30
C ALA A 6 -1.73 1.62 16.17
N ASP A 7 -0.79 1.75 17.10
CA ASP A 7 0.23 2.79 17.06
C ASP A 7 1.07 2.77 15.78
N MET A 8 1.49 1.59 15.35
CA MET A 8 2.26 1.42 14.11
C MET A 8 1.42 1.76 12.87
N VAL A 9 0.11 1.43 12.89
CA VAL A 9 -0.80 1.78 11.79
C VAL A 9 -0.99 3.29 11.72
N PHE A 10 -1.26 3.94 12.85
CA PHE A 10 -1.45 5.40 12.91
C PHE A 10 -0.19 6.15 12.50
N ARG A 11 1.00 5.67 12.88
CA ARG A 11 2.29 6.24 12.47
C ARG A 11 2.44 6.33 10.95
N ASN A 12 1.90 5.35 10.20
CA ASN A 12 1.91 5.39 8.74
C ASN A 12 0.91 6.39 8.13
N LEU A 13 -0.16 6.75 8.86
CA LEU A 13 -1.26 7.55 8.34
C LEU A 13 -1.19 9.02 8.76
N GLU A 14 -0.69 9.28 9.96
CA GLU A 14 -0.82 10.57 10.64
C GLU A 14 -0.38 11.75 9.78
N ARG A 15 0.81 11.70 9.22
CA ARG A 15 1.31 12.76 8.33
C ARG A 15 1.02 12.50 6.85
N ALA A 16 1.02 11.25 6.44
CA ALA A 16 0.79 10.90 5.04
C ALA A 16 -0.61 11.27 4.57
N GLU A 17 -1.60 11.17 5.49
CA GLU A 17 -3.03 11.41 5.22
C GLU A 17 -3.57 12.64 5.97
N ASP A 18 -2.71 13.38 6.67
CA ASP A 18 -3.10 14.55 7.49
C ASP A 18 -4.21 14.24 8.51
N LEU A 19 -4.14 13.06 9.13
CA LEU A 19 -5.08 12.58 10.13
C LEU A 19 -4.44 12.59 11.51
N SER A 20 -4.95 13.39 12.45
CA SER A 20 -4.41 13.39 13.80
C SER A 20 -4.62 12.03 14.49
N ARG A 21 -3.61 11.59 15.25
CA ARG A 21 -3.67 10.37 16.06
C ARG A 21 -4.88 10.35 17.00
N ASP A 22 -5.18 11.47 17.66
CA ASP A 22 -6.31 11.57 18.58
C ASP A 22 -7.65 11.40 17.86
N ALA A 23 -7.77 11.94 16.64
CA ALA A 23 -8.97 11.73 15.82
C ALA A 23 -9.14 10.26 15.42
N MET A 24 -8.05 9.58 15.04
CA MET A 24 -8.09 8.16 14.72
C MET A 24 -8.45 7.31 15.95
N LEU A 25 -7.85 7.57 17.10
CA LEU A 25 -8.17 6.90 18.36
C LEU A 25 -9.63 7.09 18.81
N ALA A 26 -10.18 8.29 18.61
CA ALA A 26 -11.56 8.60 18.97
C ALA A 26 -12.59 8.06 17.96
N GLY A 27 -12.21 7.94 16.69
CA GLY A 27 -13.13 7.59 15.60
C GLY A 27 -13.14 6.12 15.21
N ILE A 28 -12.12 5.35 15.57
CA ILE A 28 -12.00 3.95 15.17
C ILE A 28 -12.46 3.02 16.30
N ASP A 29 -13.59 2.37 16.10
CA ASP A 29 -14.02 1.24 16.91
C ASP A 29 -13.34 -0.03 16.39
N TRP A 30 -12.16 -0.35 16.95
CA TRP A 30 -11.30 -1.41 16.46
C TRP A 30 -11.83 -2.79 16.79
N ARG A 31 -12.56 -3.42 15.87
CA ARG A 31 -13.20 -4.72 16.02
C ARG A 31 -12.72 -5.78 15.03
N TRP A 32 -11.56 -5.56 14.39
CA TRP A 32 -11.00 -6.45 13.37
C TRP A 32 -9.49 -6.65 13.56
N GLU A 33 -8.99 -7.76 13.08
CA GLU A 33 -7.57 -8.06 12.95
C GLU A 33 -7.19 -8.25 11.47
N THR A 34 -7.99 -9.05 10.76
CA THR A 34 -7.78 -9.38 9.35
C THR A 34 -8.53 -8.42 8.42
N PHE A 35 -8.17 -8.43 7.13
CA PHE A 35 -8.85 -7.61 6.13
C PHE A 35 -10.30 -8.08 5.88
N PRO A 36 -10.62 -9.39 5.82
CA PRO A 36 -12.02 -9.84 5.79
C PRO A 36 -12.86 -9.28 6.92
N GLU A 37 -12.41 -9.40 8.17
CA GLU A 37 -13.11 -8.84 9.33
C GLU A 37 -13.29 -7.33 9.25
N PHE A 38 -12.29 -6.60 8.70
CA PHE A 38 -12.42 -5.18 8.42
C PHE A 38 -13.56 -4.88 7.45
N LEU A 39 -13.70 -5.68 6.38
CA LEU A 39 -14.82 -5.53 5.43
C LEU A 39 -16.16 -5.80 6.11
N ASP A 40 -16.26 -6.82 6.98
CA ASP A 40 -17.48 -7.14 7.74
C ASP A 40 -17.87 -5.95 8.64
N VAL A 41 -16.92 -5.36 9.36
CA VAL A 41 -17.15 -4.16 10.18
C VAL A 41 -17.61 -2.97 9.32
N ILE A 42 -16.99 -2.74 8.16
CA ILE A 42 -17.43 -1.68 7.25
C ILE A 42 -18.85 -1.95 6.75
N ASP A 43 -19.22 -3.19 6.51
CA ASP A 43 -20.58 -3.54 6.06
C ASP A 43 -21.66 -3.24 7.08
N GLU A 44 -21.36 -3.32 8.37
CA GLU A 44 -22.27 -2.96 9.45
C GLU A 44 -22.53 -1.45 9.58
N LEU A 45 -21.61 -0.61 9.07
CA LEU A 45 -21.74 0.85 9.20
C LEU A 45 -22.82 1.40 8.26
N PRO A 46 -23.64 2.38 8.72
CA PRO A 46 -24.55 3.09 7.83
C PRO A 46 -23.75 3.90 6.80
N LYS A 47 -23.92 3.54 5.52
CA LYS A 47 -23.19 4.17 4.41
C LYS A 47 -24.15 4.87 3.45
N GLY A 48 -23.82 6.12 3.09
CA GLY A 48 -24.51 6.87 2.04
C GLY A 48 -23.91 6.68 0.65
N ILE A 49 -22.77 5.98 0.54
CA ILE A 49 -22.03 5.74 -0.70
C ILE A 49 -21.53 4.29 -0.73
N ASN A 50 -21.23 3.79 -1.93
CA ASN A 50 -20.52 2.52 -2.08
C ASN A 50 -19.07 2.67 -1.61
N TYR A 51 -18.55 1.63 -0.99
CA TYR A 51 -17.17 1.55 -0.50
C TYR A 51 -16.44 0.38 -1.18
N ALA A 52 -15.18 0.61 -1.50
CA ALA A 52 -14.25 -0.43 -1.92
C ALA A 52 -12.85 -0.08 -1.40
N GLY A 53 -12.13 -1.06 -0.89
CA GLY A 53 -10.83 -0.84 -0.25
C GLY A 53 -9.73 -1.68 -0.85
N TYR A 54 -8.52 -1.08 -0.92
CA TYR A 54 -7.28 -1.80 -1.15
C TYR A 54 -6.73 -2.34 0.16
N ILE A 55 -6.04 -3.48 0.12
CA ILE A 55 -5.12 -3.82 1.20
C ILE A 55 -3.85 -2.98 1.04
N GLY A 56 -3.56 -2.14 2.03
CA GLY A 56 -2.46 -1.19 1.99
C GLY A 56 -1.13 -1.82 2.43
N HIS A 57 -0.05 -1.54 1.69
CA HIS A 57 1.27 -2.13 1.90
C HIS A 57 1.87 -1.78 3.27
N SER A 58 1.77 -0.53 3.72
CA SER A 58 2.29 -0.14 5.04
C SER A 58 1.63 -0.91 6.17
N ALA A 59 0.29 -1.06 6.13
CA ALA A 59 -0.46 -1.84 7.11
C ALA A 59 -0.10 -3.33 7.05
N LEU A 60 0.09 -3.86 5.84
CA LEU A 60 0.49 -5.26 5.62
C LEU A 60 1.89 -5.54 6.20
N ARG A 61 2.86 -4.65 5.93
CA ARG A 61 4.22 -4.77 6.47
C ARG A 61 4.25 -4.67 7.99
N THR A 62 3.53 -3.71 8.58
CA THR A 62 3.47 -3.56 10.04
C THR A 62 2.80 -4.76 10.71
N TYR A 63 1.80 -5.35 10.08
CA TYR A 63 1.15 -6.56 10.59
C TYR A 63 2.08 -7.78 10.62
N VAL A 64 2.91 -7.94 9.58
CA VAL A 64 3.81 -9.11 9.45
C VAL A 64 5.12 -8.91 10.19
N MET A 65 5.71 -7.71 10.12
CA MET A 65 7.09 -7.44 10.56
C MET A 65 7.16 -6.65 11.88
N GLY A 66 6.04 -6.07 12.35
CA GLY A 66 6.07 -5.17 13.51
C GLY A 66 6.96 -3.95 13.29
N GLU A 67 7.72 -3.54 14.29
CA GLU A 67 8.65 -2.39 14.20
C GLU A 67 9.71 -2.54 13.11
N ARG A 68 10.10 -3.76 12.75
CA ARG A 68 11.04 -3.99 11.64
C ARG A 68 10.52 -3.44 10.29
N ALA A 69 9.21 -3.25 10.15
CA ALA A 69 8.62 -2.69 8.93
C ALA A 69 9.15 -1.29 8.57
N PHE A 70 9.64 -0.54 9.55
CA PHE A 70 10.13 0.83 9.38
C PHE A 70 11.65 0.95 9.17
N SER A 71 12.38 -0.15 9.22
CA SER A 71 13.85 -0.17 9.12
C SER A 71 14.42 -1.26 8.22
N ASP A 72 13.77 -2.42 8.15
CA ASP A 72 14.36 -3.61 7.56
C ASP A 72 13.72 -3.97 6.21
N ALA A 73 14.51 -4.55 5.32
CA ALA A 73 13.98 -5.28 4.17
C ALA A 73 13.23 -6.53 4.68
N ALA A 74 12.14 -6.89 3.99
CA ALA A 74 11.42 -8.11 4.29
C ALA A 74 12.23 -9.34 3.90
N GLY A 75 12.29 -10.33 4.79
CA GLY A 75 12.83 -11.63 4.48
C GLY A 75 11.85 -12.47 3.66
N GLU A 76 12.33 -13.63 3.16
CA GLU A 76 11.49 -14.52 2.34
C GLU A 76 10.23 -14.99 3.07
N ASP A 77 10.30 -15.24 4.38
CA ASP A 77 9.15 -15.65 5.19
C ASP A 77 8.16 -14.50 5.38
N ASP A 78 8.65 -13.28 5.57
CA ASP A 78 7.83 -12.08 5.65
C ASP A 78 7.07 -11.88 4.32
N VAL A 79 7.76 -11.99 3.18
CA VAL A 79 7.16 -11.86 1.85
C VAL A 79 6.10 -12.93 1.61
N ARG A 80 6.39 -14.20 1.93
CA ARG A 80 5.40 -15.29 1.81
C ARG A 80 4.15 -15.04 2.65
N SER A 81 4.32 -14.54 3.87
CA SER A 81 3.22 -14.18 4.76
C SER A 81 2.36 -13.07 4.15
N MET A 82 3.00 -12.00 3.65
CA MET A 82 2.30 -10.89 2.98
C MET A 82 1.55 -11.36 1.73
N GLN A 83 2.13 -12.23 0.91
CA GLN A 83 1.47 -12.81 -0.26
C GLN A 83 0.20 -13.59 0.12
N GLY A 84 0.25 -14.41 1.19
CA GLY A 84 -0.90 -15.14 1.70
C GLY A 84 -2.03 -14.21 2.14
N LEU A 85 -1.70 -13.16 2.89
CA LEU A 85 -2.67 -12.17 3.40
C LEU A 85 -3.30 -11.35 2.28
N VAL A 86 -2.52 -10.97 1.25
CA VAL A 86 -3.04 -10.24 0.09
C VAL A 86 -4.02 -11.11 -0.70
N LYS A 87 -3.69 -12.38 -0.96
CA LYS A 87 -4.63 -13.30 -1.61
C LYS A 87 -5.92 -13.44 -0.83
N GLN A 88 -5.84 -13.62 0.49
CA GLN A 88 -7.00 -13.69 1.37
C GLN A 88 -7.86 -12.41 1.28
N ALA A 89 -7.24 -11.23 1.33
CA ALA A 89 -7.92 -9.96 1.24
C ALA A 89 -8.65 -9.78 -0.11
N VAL A 90 -7.98 -10.08 -1.22
CA VAL A 90 -8.56 -9.96 -2.57
C VAL A 90 -9.71 -10.97 -2.75
N GLN A 91 -9.57 -12.19 -2.22
CA GLN A 91 -10.63 -13.20 -2.26
C GLN A 91 -11.86 -12.78 -1.44
N ALA A 92 -11.64 -12.09 -0.32
CA ALA A 92 -12.70 -11.56 0.55
C ALA A 92 -13.40 -10.31 -0.02
N GLY A 93 -12.82 -9.62 -1.00
CA GLY A 93 -13.47 -8.45 -1.61
C GLY A 93 -12.62 -7.18 -1.66
N ALA A 94 -11.34 -7.21 -1.25
CA ALA A 94 -10.45 -6.11 -1.56
C ALA A 94 -10.37 -5.89 -3.08
N ILE A 95 -10.43 -4.63 -3.52
CA ILE A 95 -10.30 -4.33 -4.94
C ILE A 95 -8.88 -4.53 -5.47
N GLY A 96 -7.91 -4.74 -4.58
CA GLY A 96 -6.53 -5.00 -4.94
C GLY A 96 -5.56 -4.63 -3.83
N PHE A 97 -4.32 -4.38 -4.22
CA PHE A 97 -3.21 -4.02 -3.35
C PHE A 97 -2.70 -2.61 -3.70
N SER A 98 -2.42 -1.80 -2.67
CA SER A 98 -1.86 -0.47 -2.87
C SER A 98 -0.52 -0.28 -2.15
N THR A 99 0.39 0.49 -2.76
CA THR A 99 1.65 0.87 -2.14
C THR A 99 1.99 2.34 -2.34
N SER A 100 2.77 2.91 -1.43
CA SER A 100 3.33 4.24 -1.58
C SER A 100 4.85 4.17 -1.66
N ARG A 101 5.39 4.83 -2.67
CA ARG A 101 6.83 5.05 -2.85
C ARG A 101 7.17 6.53 -3.01
N THR A 102 6.16 7.40 -2.89
CA THR A 102 6.38 8.84 -3.01
C THR A 102 7.17 9.40 -1.82
N PHE A 103 8.05 10.35 -2.10
CA PHE A 103 8.99 10.88 -1.10
C PHE A 103 8.32 11.66 0.04
N ASN A 104 7.12 12.17 -0.18
CA ASN A 104 6.37 12.99 0.78
C ASN A 104 5.50 12.16 1.75
N HIS A 105 5.34 10.85 1.53
CA HIS A 105 4.69 10.00 2.54
C HIS A 105 5.70 9.66 3.64
N LEU A 106 5.58 10.37 4.73
CA LEU A 106 6.43 10.30 5.90
C LEU A 106 5.60 10.01 7.14
N THR A 107 6.23 9.44 8.15
CA THR A 107 5.68 9.34 9.51
C THR A 107 5.71 10.71 10.20
N ALA A 108 5.05 10.85 11.35
CA ALA A 108 5.02 12.09 12.11
C ALA A 108 6.43 12.58 12.53
N ASP A 109 7.39 11.66 12.68
CA ASP A 109 8.80 11.92 13.02
C ASP A 109 9.73 11.99 11.79
N ASP A 110 9.18 12.35 10.62
CA ASP A 110 9.93 12.60 9.38
C ASP A 110 10.63 11.38 8.76
N ARG A 111 10.33 10.16 9.19
CA ARG A 111 10.84 8.93 8.58
C ARG A 111 9.93 8.45 7.43
N PRO A 112 10.45 7.66 6.49
CA PRO A 112 9.60 7.02 5.49
C PRO A 112 8.51 6.14 6.13
N VAL A 113 7.29 6.15 5.58
CA VAL A 113 6.27 5.14 5.94
C VAL A 113 6.74 3.73 5.57
N ALA A 114 6.19 2.70 6.22
CA ALA A 114 6.70 1.32 6.11
C ALA A 114 6.79 0.81 4.65
N SER A 115 5.83 1.14 3.77
CA SER A 115 5.88 0.72 2.37
C SER A 115 7.06 1.30 1.56
N ARG A 116 7.64 2.43 2.00
CA ARG A 116 8.79 3.04 1.32
C ARG A 116 10.11 2.34 1.64
N ILE A 117 10.17 1.54 2.69
CA ILE A 117 11.34 0.71 3.05
C ILE A 117 11.40 -0.54 2.18
N ALA A 118 10.26 -0.96 1.60
CA ALA A 118 10.17 -2.15 0.78
C ALA A 118 11.08 -2.08 -0.45
N GLU A 119 11.80 -3.16 -0.71
CA GLU A 119 12.50 -3.36 -1.97
C GLU A 119 11.51 -3.61 -3.12
N TRP A 120 11.92 -3.32 -4.36
CA TRP A 120 11.03 -3.53 -5.51
C TRP A 120 10.62 -5.00 -5.69
N ASN A 121 11.50 -5.94 -5.34
CA ASN A 121 11.22 -7.37 -5.41
C ASN A 121 10.09 -7.79 -4.46
N GLU A 122 9.96 -7.15 -3.30
CA GLU A 122 8.83 -7.36 -2.39
C GLU A 122 7.52 -6.91 -3.03
N VAL A 123 7.48 -5.69 -3.59
CA VAL A 123 6.30 -5.18 -4.31
C VAL A 123 5.91 -6.11 -5.46
N ARG A 124 6.89 -6.53 -6.27
CA ARG A 124 6.71 -7.46 -7.39
C ARG A 124 6.12 -8.79 -6.93
N ALA A 125 6.65 -9.38 -5.86
CA ALA A 125 6.17 -10.64 -5.32
C ALA A 125 4.71 -10.56 -4.84
N ILE A 126 4.33 -9.44 -4.18
CA ILE A 126 2.98 -9.23 -3.69
C ILE A 126 2.00 -9.00 -4.86
N VAL A 127 2.37 -8.18 -5.86
CA VAL A 127 1.52 -7.92 -7.04
C VAL A 127 1.32 -9.21 -7.85
N ASN A 128 2.34 -10.05 -8.00
CA ASN A 128 2.18 -11.36 -8.63
C ASN A 128 1.19 -12.25 -7.85
N ALA A 129 1.20 -12.18 -6.52
CA ALA A 129 0.23 -12.89 -5.71
C ALA A 129 -1.22 -12.37 -5.90
N VAL A 130 -1.41 -11.07 -6.18
CA VAL A 130 -2.70 -10.54 -6.64
C VAL A 130 -3.09 -11.17 -7.97
N GLY A 131 -2.18 -11.20 -8.95
CA GLY A 131 -2.41 -11.80 -10.27
C GLY A 131 -2.86 -13.26 -10.22
N GLU A 132 -2.27 -14.06 -9.32
CA GLU A 132 -2.67 -15.46 -9.11
C GLU A 132 -4.12 -15.63 -8.65
N THR A 133 -4.77 -14.59 -8.11
CA THR A 133 -6.19 -14.64 -7.75
C THR A 133 -7.13 -14.50 -8.95
N GLY A 134 -6.61 -14.10 -10.12
CA GLY A 134 -7.40 -13.84 -11.32
C GLY A 134 -8.24 -12.57 -11.27
N LYS A 135 -8.09 -11.74 -10.24
CA LYS A 135 -8.80 -10.46 -10.05
C LYS A 135 -7.96 -9.49 -9.22
N GLY A 136 -8.41 -8.25 -9.16
CA GLY A 136 -7.76 -7.20 -8.38
C GLY A 136 -6.98 -6.20 -9.22
N LEU A 137 -6.62 -5.10 -8.58
CA LEU A 137 -5.87 -3.97 -9.15
C LEU A 137 -4.61 -3.75 -8.33
N PHE A 138 -3.61 -3.13 -8.94
CA PHE A 138 -2.45 -2.58 -8.24
C PHE A 138 -2.48 -1.06 -8.33
N GLU A 139 -2.39 -0.40 -7.18
CA GLU A 139 -2.28 1.06 -7.10
C GLU A 139 -0.94 1.48 -6.50
N ILE A 140 -0.29 2.45 -7.11
CA ILE A 140 0.97 3.00 -6.62
C ILE A 140 0.96 4.53 -6.56
N ALA A 141 1.20 5.09 -5.36
CA ALA A 141 1.68 6.45 -5.23
C ALA A 141 3.17 6.43 -5.57
N GLY A 142 3.48 6.81 -6.80
CA GLY A 142 4.72 6.49 -7.48
C GLY A 142 5.96 7.23 -6.97
N GLU A 143 7.09 6.74 -7.38
CA GLU A 143 8.37 7.43 -7.26
C GLU A 143 8.37 8.69 -8.13
N ALA A 144 9.12 9.71 -7.72
CA ALA A 144 9.38 10.87 -8.55
C ALA A 144 10.73 10.69 -9.25
N PRO A 145 10.77 10.18 -10.50
CA PRO A 145 12.02 9.92 -11.22
C PRO A 145 12.78 11.21 -11.59
N GLY A 146 12.16 12.37 -11.39
CA GLY A 146 12.73 13.66 -11.73
C GLY A 146 12.63 13.97 -13.23
N ARG A 147 13.65 14.64 -13.79
CA ARG A 147 13.71 15.04 -15.20
C ARG A 147 14.75 14.25 -16.00
N ASP A 148 15.34 13.25 -15.41
CA ASP A 148 16.33 12.40 -16.06
C ASP A 148 15.60 11.37 -16.95
N PRO A 149 15.79 11.41 -18.30
CA PRO A 149 15.09 10.51 -19.21
C PRO A 149 15.38 9.03 -18.95
N GLU A 150 16.60 8.68 -18.50
CA GLU A 150 16.96 7.29 -18.22
C GLU A 150 16.22 6.77 -16.98
N ARG A 151 16.14 7.58 -15.93
CA ARG A 151 15.38 7.24 -14.70
C ARG A 151 13.88 7.16 -14.95
N ILE A 152 13.35 8.04 -15.80
CA ILE A 152 11.94 8.01 -16.22
C ILE A 152 11.66 6.71 -17.00
N ALA A 153 12.49 6.38 -17.97
CA ALA A 153 12.36 5.18 -18.77
C ALA A 153 12.49 3.90 -17.91
N GLU A 154 13.42 3.87 -16.96
CA GLU A 154 13.59 2.77 -16.01
C GLU A 154 12.34 2.59 -15.14
N TYR A 155 11.81 3.67 -14.57
CA TYR A 155 10.62 3.63 -13.72
C TYR A 155 9.39 3.11 -14.47
N HIS A 156 9.11 3.67 -15.66
CA HIS A 156 8.00 3.20 -16.48
C HIS A 156 8.23 1.78 -17.01
N GLY A 157 9.47 1.42 -17.30
CA GLY A 157 9.86 0.05 -17.67
C GLY A 157 9.50 -0.94 -16.57
N ARG A 158 9.85 -0.66 -15.32
CA ARG A 158 9.51 -1.49 -14.15
C ARG A 158 8.00 -1.67 -13.98
N LEU A 159 7.21 -0.60 -14.14
CA LEU A 159 5.75 -0.68 -14.04
C LEU A 159 5.16 -1.52 -15.19
N ARG A 160 5.60 -1.27 -16.42
CA ARG A 160 5.17 -2.07 -17.59
C ARG A 160 5.49 -3.56 -17.42
N ASP A 161 6.72 -3.86 -17.02
CA ASP A 161 7.18 -5.24 -16.88
C ASP A 161 6.40 -5.96 -15.77
N LEU A 162 6.10 -5.26 -14.67
CA LEU A 162 5.25 -5.76 -13.60
C LEU A 162 3.81 -6.03 -14.08
N ALA A 163 3.23 -5.13 -14.87
CA ALA A 163 1.88 -5.31 -15.44
C ALA A 163 1.82 -6.54 -16.35
N VAL A 164 2.81 -6.70 -17.23
CA VAL A 164 2.88 -7.82 -18.17
C VAL A 164 3.11 -9.14 -17.44
N GLU A 165 4.01 -9.15 -16.45
CA GLU A 165 4.32 -10.35 -15.68
C GLU A 165 3.15 -10.84 -14.83
N SER A 166 2.53 -9.92 -14.08
CA SER A 166 1.47 -10.26 -13.14
C SER A 166 0.08 -10.41 -13.78
N GLY A 167 -0.13 -9.78 -14.95
CA GLY A 167 -1.45 -9.64 -15.55
C GLY A 167 -2.41 -8.72 -14.77
N VAL A 168 -1.90 -7.99 -13.75
CA VAL A 168 -2.70 -7.12 -12.88
C VAL A 168 -2.80 -5.74 -13.50
N PRO A 169 -4.02 -5.20 -13.72
CA PRO A 169 -4.20 -3.82 -14.11
C PRO A 169 -3.63 -2.87 -13.05
N GLN A 170 -2.99 -1.78 -13.50
CA GLN A 170 -2.32 -0.83 -12.62
C GLN A 170 -2.92 0.56 -12.72
N THR A 171 -2.90 1.27 -11.60
CA THR A 171 -3.24 2.70 -11.53
C THR A 171 -2.17 3.45 -10.74
N TRP A 172 -1.85 4.65 -11.18
CA TRP A 172 -0.90 5.56 -10.52
C TRP A 172 -1.25 7.02 -10.75
N GLY A 173 -0.85 7.87 -9.80
CA GLY A 173 -0.99 9.31 -9.94
C GLY A 173 0.00 9.87 -10.97
N MET A 174 -0.50 10.68 -11.88
CA MET A 174 0.33 11.45 -12.81
C MET A 174 0.55 12.85 -12.25
N PHE A 175 1.82 13.22 -12.07
CA PHE A 175 2.18 14.58 -11.72
C PHE A 175 2.45 15.36 -13.00
N SER A 176 1.50 16.20 -13.41
CA SER A 176 1.73 17.18 -14.47
C SER A 176 2.32 18.46 -13.84
N VAL A 177 3.56 18.78 -14.18
CA VAL A 177 4.18 20.05 -13.82
C VAL A 177 4.21 20.95 -15.03
N ARG A 178 3.60 22.13 -14.91
CA ARG A 178 3.52 23.14 -15.98
C ARG A 178 4.89 23.53 -16.56
N ALA A 179 5.97 23.35 -15.78
CA ALA A 179 7.34 23.62 -16.19
C ALA A 179 8.04 22.49 -16.96
N ALA A 180 7.38 21.34 -17.15
CA ALA A 180 7.94 20.18 -17.83
C ALA A 180 6.84 19.40 -18.56
N PRO A 181 6.25 19.98 -19.64
CA PRO A 181 5.16 19.35 -20.38
C PRO A 181 5.58 18.08 -21.14
N ASP A 182 6.87 17.86 -21.31
CA ASP A 182 7.44 16.74 -22.07
C ASP A 182 7.78 15.52 -21.20
N LEU A 183 7.29 15.48 -19.95
CA LEU A 183 7.51 14.35 -19.04
C LEU A 183 6.52 13.17 -19.25
N TRP A 184 5.69 13.25 -20.29
CA TRP A 184 4.66 12.25 -20.62
C TRP A 184 4.84 11.68 -22.03
#